data_f38e0ef6d63885ca935eb4af8756de1c
#
_entry.id   f38e0ef6d63885ca935eb4af8756de1c
#
_cell.length_a   1.000
_cell.length_b   1.000
_cell.length_c   1.000
_cell.angle_alpha   90.00
_cell.angle_beta   90.00
_cell.angle_gamma   90.00
#
_symmetry.space_group_name_H-M   'P 1'
#
loop_
_entity.id
_entity.type
_entity.pdbx_description
1 polymer ?
#
loop_
_entity_poly.entity_id
_entity_poly.type
_entity_poly.pdbx_seq_one_letter_code
_entity_poly.pdbx_strand_id
1 'polypeptide(L)'
;MLFRSVYGAIEIFFILLLIPVLTMKSMADEKHQKTDQLLYTSPISINKVVLGKYLALVTLFAIGLLIVSLYPIILQNLVRSVAEEGSTSYTVNYAVAYGSTLGFFLMGCAYIAIGVFVSSLTESQVIAAVAIGVINIFTMLMTSLANMLPSSKIFMVCFFAALIVLLAFALNFWIHNKWVSALVGLVAEIVLFVLYFFFSSHFDGLLYNVLSAISFTDRYTNFTYGILDVSAMLYYVSVSFLFVFFTIQRIKKQRYN
;
A
#
# COMPACT_ATOMS: atom_id res chain seq x y z
N MET A 1 -15.81 5.47 -21.08
CA MET A 1 -15.80 6.24 -19.80
C MET A 1 -16.51 5.50 -18.66
N LEU A 2 -17.72 4.98 -18.84
CA LEU A 2 -18.49 4.25 -17.80
C LEU A 2 -17.71 3.08 -17.16
N PHE A 3 -17.02 2.27 -17.96
CA PHE A 3 -16.22 1.13 -17.46
C PHE A 3 -15.18 1.57 -16.42
N ARG A 4 -14.43 2.64 -16.73
CA ARG A 4 -13.38 3.16 -15.85
C ARG A 4 -13.92 3.76 -14.55
N SER A 5 -15.09 4.42 -14.61
CA SER A 5 -15.70 5.02 -13.40
C SER A 5 -16.27 3.97 -12.45
N VAL A 6 -16.88 2.90 -12.98
CA VAL A 6 -17.43 1.80 -12.16
C VAL A 6 -16.29 1.00 -11.52
N TYR A 7 -15.24 0.67 -12.27
CA TYR A 7 -14.05 0.01 -11.70
C TYR A 7 -13.39 0.85 -10.62
N GLY A 8 -13.23 2.16 -10.84
CA GLY A 8 -12.67 3.05 -9.82
C GLY A 8 -13.49 3.13 -8.53
N ALA A 9 -14.81 3.10 -8.62
CA ALA A 9 -15.68 3.04 -7.45
C ALA A 9 -15.55 1.71 -6.70
N ILE A 10 -15.49 0.60 -7.44
CA ILE A 10 -15.27 -0.74 -6.87
C ILE A 10 -13.91 -0.82 -6.18
N GLU A 11 -12.85 -0.28 -6.78
CA GLU A 11 -11.51 -0.21 -6.19
C GLU A 11 -11.50 0.51 -4.84
N ILE A 12 -12.09 1.71 -4.80
CA ILE A 12 -12.18 2.50 -3.58
C ILE A 12 -12.91 1.73 -2.49
N PHE A 13 -14.03 1.10 -2.82
CA PHE A 13 -14.80 0.29 -1.88
C PHE A 13 -14.00 -0.90 -1.33
N PHE A 14 -13.30 -1.64 -2.19
CA PHE A 14 -12.51 -2.79 -1.79
C PHE A 14 -11.32 -2.39 -0.91
N ILE A 15 -10.59 -1.34 -1.30
CA ILE A 15 -9.39 -0.90 -0.57
C ILE A 15 -9.76 -0.26 0.78
N LEU A 16 -10.79 0.58 0.82
CA LEU A 16 -11.13 1.33 2.03
C LEU A 16 -12.02 0.56 3.02
N LEU A 17 -12.89 -0.33 2.55
CA LEU A 17 -13.83 -1.05 3.39
C LEU A 17 -13.51 -2.54 3.49
N LEU A 18 -13.40 -3.22 2.36
CA LEU A 18 -13.30 -4.67 2.36
C LEU A 18 -11.97 -5.14 2.98
N ILE A 19 -10.84 -4.58 2.56
CA ILE A 19 -9.52 -5.00 3.02
C ILE A 19 -9.34 -4.76 4.52
N PRO A 20 -9.63 -3.57 5.11
CA PRO A 20 -9.57 -3.38 6.55
C PRO A 20 -10.47 -4.34 7.33
N VAL A 21 -11.71 -4.56 6.88
CA VAL A 21 -12.65 -5.48 7.53
C VAL A 21 -12.16 -6.93 7.49
N LEU A 22 -11.61 -7.38 6.34
CA LEU A 22 -11.06 -8.72 6.21
C LEU A 22 -9.84 -8.95 7.10
N THR A 23 -8.96 -7.95 7.20
CA THR A 23 -7.66 -8.12 7.83
C THR A 23 -7.64 -7.77 9.31
N MET A 24 -8.57 -6.92 9.80
CA MET A 24 -8.60 -6.46 11.19
C MET A 24 -8.66 -7.61 12.21
N LYS A 25 -9.43 -8.68 11.90
CA LYS A 25 -9.61 -9.83 12.80
C LYS A 25 -8.49 -10.86 12.71
N SER A 26 -7.65 -10.78 11.69
CA SER A 26 -6.69 -11.85 11.35
C SER A 26 -5.77 -12.24 12.51
N MET A 27 -5.25 -11.26 13.26
CA MET A 27 -4.34 -11.44 14.39
C MET A 27 -4.83 -10.74 15.66
N ALA A 28 -5.49 -9.58 15.54
CA ALA A 28 -5.92 -8.79 16.70
C ALA A 28 -6.99 -9.53 17.53
N ASP A 29 -7.86 -10.30 16.90
CA ASP A 29 -8.90 -11.06 17.59
C ASP A 29 -8.33 -12.18 18.47
N GLU A 30 -7.35 -12.92 17.96
CA GLU A 30 -6.67 -13.99 18.73
C GLU A 30 -5.92 -13.43 19.94
N LYS A 31 -5.31 -12.24 19.80
CA LYS A 31 -4.66 -11.57 20.92
C LYS A 31 -5.68 -11.09 21.95
N HIS A 32 -6.78 -10.51 21.52
CA HIS A 32 -7.84 -10.05 22.39
C HIS A 32 -8.44 -11.21 23.20
N GLN A 33 -8.65 -12.36 22.56
CA GLN A 33 -9.17 -13.58 23.22
C GLN A 33 -8.11 -14.38 23.94
N LYS A 34 -6.82 -13.97 23.90
CA LYS A 34 -5.66 -14.69 24.45
C LYS A 34 -5.48 -16.11 23.88
N THR A 35 -6.08 -16.41 22.74
CA THR A 35 -5.93 -17.70 22.06
C THR A 35 -4.60 -17.82 21.33
N ASP A 36 -3.89 -16.72 21.11
CA ASP A 36 -2.53 -16.66 20.61
C ASP A 36 -1.55 -17.46 21.51
N GLN A 37 -1.78 -17.55 22.83
CA GLN A 37 -0.98 -18.37 23.75
C GLN A 37 -1.04 -19.86 23.42
N LEU A 38 -2.20 -20.36 23.00
CA LEU A 38 -2.36 -21.74 22.55
C LEU A 38 -1.59 -22.00 21.25
N LEU A 39 -1.52 -20.99 20.39
CA LEU A 39 -0.75 -21.06 19.15
C LEU A 39 0.77 -21.10 19.43
N TYR A 40 1.24 -20.36 20.46
CA TYR A 40 2.66 -20.34 20.82
C TYR A 40 3.14 -21.63 21.47
N THR A 41 2.27 -22.35 22.18
CA THR A 41 2.57 -23.65 22.80
C THR A 41 2.43 -24.84 21.83
N SER A 42 1.77 -24.61 20.67
CA SER A 42 1.59 -25.64 19.65
C SER A 42 2.92 -25.97 18.93
N PRO A 43 3.15 -27.22 18.51
CA PRO A 43 4.34 -27.63 17.75
C PRO A 43 4.34 -27.10 16.29
N ILE A 44 3.35 -26.29 15.91
CA ILE A 44 3.25 -25.74 14.56
C ILE A 44 4.23 -24.57 14.38
N SER A 45 4.89 -24.50 13.23
CA SER A 45 5.79 -23.40 12.92
C SER A 45 5.00 -22.11 12.65
N ILE A 46 5.39 -21.00 13.25
CA ILE A 46 4.78 -19.67 13.09
C ILE A 46 4.68 -19.26 11.61
N ASN A 47 5.70 -19.61 10.82
CA ASN A 47 5.69 -19.31 9.38
C ASN A 47 4.46 -19.90 8.68
N LYS A 48 4.12 -21.17 8.98
CA LYS A 48 2.96 -21.86 8.38
C LYS A 48 1.64 -21.20 8.79
N VAL A 49 1.54 -20.75 10.03
CA VAL A 49 0.34 -20.08 10.54
C VAL A 49 0.12 -18.75 9.85
N VAL A 50 1.15 -17.88 9.80
CA VAL A 50 1.05 -16.56 9.17
C VAL A 50 0.76 -16.69 7.67
N LEU A 51 1.48 -17.58 6.97
CA LEU A 51 1.25 -17.82 5.55
C LEU A 51 -0.15 -18.39 5.30
N GLY A 52 -0.62 -19.34 6.13
CA GLY A 52 -1.97 -19.89 6.01
C GLY A 52 -3.05 -18.82 6.16
N LYS A 53 -2.94 -17.94 7.15
CA LYS A 53 -3.87 -16.83 7.34
C LYS A 53 -3.82 -15.82 6.19
N TYR A 54 -2.63 -15.45 5.74
CA TYR A 54 -2.46 -14.57 4.61
C TYR A 54 -3.10 -15.15 3.34
N LEU A 55 -2.81 -16.41 3.01
CA LEU A 55 -3.38 -17.08 1.84
C LEU A 55 -4.90 -17.22 1.94
N ALA A 56 -5.45 -17.50 3.13
CA ALA A 56 -6.89 -17.56 3.34
C ALA A 56 -7.57 -16.21 3.03
N LEU A 57 -6.98 -15.10 3.49
CA LEU A 57 -7.50 -13.75 3.19
C LEU A 57 -7.38 -13.40 1.70
N VAL A 58 -6.26 -13.75 1.07
CA VAL A 58 -6.06 -13.58 -0.38
C VAL A 58 -7.10 -14.40 -1.15
N THR A 59 -7.40 -15.63 -0.72
CA THR A 59 -8.42 -16.47 -1.36
C THR A 59 -9.83 -15.86 -1.23
N LEU A 60 -10.18 -15.33 -0.06
CA LEU A 60 -11.46 -14.63 0.14
C LEU A 60 -11.55 -13.39 -0.77
N PHE A 61 -10.47 -12.62 -0.86
CA PHE A 61 -10.40 -11.47 -1.76
C PHE A 61 -10.52 -11.88 -3.23
N ALA A 62 -9.85 -12.97 -3.63
CA ALA A 62 -9.92 -13.52 -4.99
C ALA A 62 -11.34 -13.95 -5.37
N ILE A 63 -12.10 -14.57 -4.45
CA ILE A 63 -13.50 -14.95 -4.69
C ILE A 63 -14.35 -13.70 -4.98
N GLY A 64 -14.19 -12.64 -4.19
CA GLY A 64 -14.89 -11.38 -4.44
C GLY A 64 -14.54 -10.78 -5.81
N LEU A 65 -13.27 -10.84 -6.18
CA LEU A 65 -12.77 -10.34 -7.47
C LEU A 65 -13.24 -11.19 -8.66
N LEU A 66 -13.39 -12.51 -8.50
CA LEU A 66 -13.95 -13.38 -9.52
C LEU A 66 -15.38 -13.00 -9.87
N ILE A 67 -16.20 -12.60 -8.88
CA ILE A 67 -17.55 -12.10 -9.12
C ILE A 67 -17.50 -10.80 -9.94
N VAL A 68 -16.60 -9.88 -9.60
CA VAL A 68 -16.41 -8.62 -10.34
C VAL A 68 -15.90 -8.87 -11.76
N SER A 69 -15.09 -9.91 -11.97
CA SER A 69 -14.56 -10.26 -13.29
C SER A 69 -15.61 -10.73 -14.30
N LEU A 70 -16.84 -11.03 -13.85
CA LEU A 70 -17.98 -11.31 -14.73
C LEU A 70 -18.58 -10.04 -15.35
N TYR A 71 -18.34 -8.88 -14.73
CA TYR A 71 -18.90 -7.60 -15.16
C TYR A 71 -18.61 -7.24 -16.63
N PRO A 72 -17.38 -7.40 -17.19
CA PRO A 72 -17.10 -7.11 -18.59
C PRO A 72 -17.94 -7.96 -19.56
N ILE A 73 -18.24 -9.22 -19.20
CA ILE A 73 -19.05 -10.14 -20.02
C ILE A 73 -20.50 -9.67 -20.03
N ILE A 74 -21.04 -9.31 -18.86
CA ILE A 74 -22.42 -8.81 -18.72
C ILE A 74 -22.56 -7.49 -19.49
N LEU A 75 -21.59 -6.59 -19.35
CA LEU A 75 -21.59 -5.30 -20.04
C LEU A 75 -21.56 -5.47 -21.57
N GLN A 76 -20.75 -6.38 -22.10
CA GLN A 76 -20.69 -6.64 -23.55
C GLN A 76 -22.03 -7.16 -24.08
N ASN A 77 -22.69 -8.05 -23.34
CA ASN A 77 -24.00 -8.58 -23.74
C ASN A 77 -25.06 -7.47 -23.70
N LEU A 78 -25.05 -6.61 -22.69
CA LEU A 78 -25.95 -5.47 -22.58
C LEU A 78 -25.74 -4.46 -23.72
N VAL A 79 -24.49 -4.14 -24.05
CA VAL A 79 -24.17 -3.23 -25.14
C VAL A 79 -24.64 -3.80 -26.49
N ARG A 80 -24.51 -5.12 -26.71
CA ARG A 80 -25.02 -5.78 -27.93
C ARG A 80 -26.53 -5.74 -28.02
N SER A 81 -27.25 -5.84 -26.91
CA SER A 81 -28.74 -5.81 -26.91
C SER A 81 -29.31 -4.40 -27.10
N VAL A 82 -28.54 -3.35 -26.79
CA VAL A 82 -28.99 -1.95 -26.90
C VAL A 82 -28.48 -1.27 -28.18
N ALA A 83 -27.43 -1.82 -28.82
CA ALA A 83 -26.92 -1.28 -30.08
C ALA A 83 -27.95 -1.53 -31.20
N GLU A 84 -28.56 -0.45 -31.68
CA GLU A 84 -29.41 -0.50 -32.89
C GLU A 84 -28.55 -0.91 -34.11
N GLU A 85 -29.16 -1.69 -35.02
CA GLU A 85 -28.55 -2.06 -36.31
C GLU A 85 -28.15 -0.80 -37.05
N GLY A 86 -26.82 -0.54 -37.17
CA GLY A 86 -26.26 0.62 -37.85
C GLY A 86 -25.45 1.60 -37.03
N SER A 87 -25.46 1.49 -35.67
CA SER A 87 -24.59 2.27 -34.79
C SER A 87 -23.21 1.62 -34.66
N THR A 88 -22.18 2.44 -34.48
CA THR A 88 -20.80 1.99 -34.23
C THR A 88 -20.79 0.97 -33.09
N SER A 89 -20.38 -0.26 -33.40
CA SER A 89 -20.33 -1.36 -32.45
C SER A 89 -19.30 -1.05 -31.34
N TYR A 90 -19.78 -0.64 -30.19
CA TYR A 90 -18.92 -0.48 -29.01
C TYR A 90 -18.53 -1.88 -28.52
N THR A 91 -17.27 -2.23 -28.64
CA THR A 91 -16.72 -3.49 -28.13
C THR A 91 -15.96 -3.25 -26.83
N VAL A 92 -16.24 -4.08 -25.81
CA VAL A 92 -15.46 -4.08 -24.58
C VAL A 92 -14.10 -4.72 -24.86
N ASN A 93 -13.02 -4.01 -24.54
CA ASN A 93 -11.68 -4.58 -24.67
C ASN A 93 -11.40 -5.49 -23.45
N TYR A 94 -11.57 -6.79 -23.64
CA TYR A 94 -11.36 -7.79 -22.60
C TYR A 94 -9.93 -7.84 -22.07
N ALA A 95 -8.93 -7.58 -22.93
CA ALA A 95 -7.53 -7.57 -22.51
C ALA A 95 -7.26 -6.48 -21.48
N VAL A 96 -7.84 -5.27 -21.69
CA VAL A 96 -7.75 -4.17 -20.72
C VAL A 96 -8.50 -4.51 -19.45
N ALA A 97 -9.72 -5.07 -19.55
CA ALA A 97 -10.54 -5.41 -18.39
C ALA A 97 -9.87 -6.45 -17.49
N TYR A 98 -9.42 -7.56 -18.05
CA TYR A 98 -8.78 -8.63 -17.28
C TYR A 98 -7.36 -8.24 -16.82
N GLY A 99 -6.63 -7.44 -17.61
CA GLY A 99 -5.35 -6.87 -17.22
C GLY A 99 -5.51 -5.98 -15.97
N SER A 100 -6.53 -5.10 -15.96
CA SER A 100 -6.86 -4.26 -14.81
C SER A 100 -7.23 -5.11 -13.58
N THR A 101 -8.05 -6.16 -13.77
CA THR A 101 -8.46 -7.06 -12.67
C THR A 101 -7.25 -7.78 -12.06
N LEU A 102 -6.29 -8.22 -12.87
CA LEU A 102 -5.06 -8.86 -12.42
C LEU A 102 -4.18 -7.88 -11.64
N GLY A 103 -3.99 -6.66 -12.16
CA GLY A 103 -3.27 -5.59 -11.46
C GLY A 103 -3.90 -5.27 -10.11
N PHE A 104 -5.24 -5.17 -10.07
CA PHE A 104 -5.98 -4.92 -8.84
C PHE A 104 -5.87 -6.07 -7.84
N PHE A 105 -5.87 -7.32 -8.30
CA PHE A 105 -5.63 -8.49 -7.46
C PHE A 105 -4.25 -8.43 -6.79
N LEU A 106 -3.19 -8.14 -7.54
CA LEU A 106 -1.83 -8.04 -6.99
C LEU A 106 -1.70 -6.88 -6.00
N MET A 107 -2.29 -5.73 -6.32
CA MET A 107 -2.35 -4.59 -5.41
C MET A 107 -3.10 -4.94 -4.12
N GLY A 108 -4.22 -5.63 -4.21
CA GLY A 108 -4.99 -6.11 -3.07
C GLY A 108 -4.23 -7.09 -2.19
N CYS A 109 -3.44 -8.01 -2.78
CA CYS A 109 -2.54 -8.90 -2.05
C CYS A 109 -1.53 -8.11 -1.20
N ALA A 110 -0.98 -7.02 -1.73
CA ALA A 110 -0.05 -6.16 -1.00
C ALA A 110 -0.75 -5.43 0.16
N TYR A 111 -1.95 -4.90 -0.06
CA TYR A 111 -2.74 -4.27 1.02
C TYR A 111 -3.14 -5.27 2.11
N ILE A 112 -3.52 -6.50 1.74
CA ILE A 112 -3.82 -7.58 2.70
C ILE A 112 -2.59 -7.90 3.55
N ALA A 113 -1.39 -7.98 2.96
CA ALA A 113 -0.15 -8.22 3.69
C ALA A 113 0.13 -7.12 4.72
N ILE A 114 -0.04 -5.84 4.33
CA ILE A 114 0.07 -4.69 5.24
C ILE A 114 -0.99 -4.81 6.35
N GLY A 115 -2.22 -5.13 6.01
CA GLY A 115 -3.32 -5.28 6.96
C GLY A 115 -3.06 -6.37 8.00
N VAL A 116 -2.55 -7.52 7.59
CA VAL A 116 -2.16 -8.62 8.52
C VAL A 116 -1.03 -8.17 9.44
N PHE A 117 -0.05 -7.44 8.93
CA PHE A 117 1.03 -6.88 9.73
C PHE A 117 0.49 -5.91 10.79
N VAL A 118 -0.32 -4.93 10.40
CA VAL A 118 -0.91 -3.94 11.32
C VAL A 118 -1.81 -4.63 12.35
N SER A 119 -2.63 -5.61 11.95
CA SER A 119 -3.43 -6.43 12.86
C SER A 119 -2.56 -7.18 13.88
N SER A 120 -1.31 -7.55 13.52
CA SER A 120 -0.37 -8.18 14.44
C SER A 120 0.23 -7.24 15.49
N LEU A 121 0.11 -5.93 15.34
CA LEU A 121 0.67 -4.92 16.26
C LEU A 121 -0.28 -4.55 17.39
N THR A 122 -1.57 -4.76 17.23
CA THR A 122 -2.62 -4.33 18.19
C THR A 122 -3.47 -5.51 18.64
N GLU A 123 -4.10 -5.37 19.82
CA GLU A 123 -5.08 -6.31 20.38
C GLU A 123 -6.52 -5.90 20.10
N SER A 124 -6.74 -4.65 19.67
CA SER A 124 -8.06 -4.14 19.36
C SER A 124 -8.35 -4.21 17.86
N GLN A 125 -9.42 -4.91 17.49
CA GLN A 125 -9.88 -5.02 16.10
C GLN A 125 -10.23 -3.65 15.50
N VAL A 126 -10.85 -2.76 16.31
CA VAL A 126 -11.24 -1.42 15.85
C VAL A 126 -10.01 -0.57 15.56
N ILE A 127 -9.00 -0.59 16.45
CA ILE A 127 -7.74 0.14 16.23
C ILE A 127 -7.03 -0.42 14.99
N ALA A 128 -7.02 -1.74 14.81
CA ALA A 128 -6.47 -2.36 13.60
C ALA A 128 -7.17 -1.86 12.33
N ALA A 129 -8.51 -1.90 12.31
CA ALA A 129 -9.29 -1.46 11.14
C ALA A 129 -9.04 0.00 10.78
N VAL A 130 -9.04 0.90 11.79
CA VAL A 130 -8.78 2.32 11.59
C VAL A 130 -7.36 2.55 11.09
N ALA A 131 -6.36 1.91 11.69
CA ALA A 131 -4.97 2.07 11.29
C ALA A 131 -4.74 1.57 9.84
N ILE A 132 -5.32 0.42 9.46
CA ILE A 132 -5.26 -0.11 8.10
C ILE A 132 -5.95 0.84 7.13
N GLY A 133 -7.15 1.35 7.47
CA GLY A 133 -7.86 2.33 6.66
C GLY A 133 -7.05 3.61 6.42
N VAL A 134 -6.42 4.14 7.47
CA VAL A 134 -5.54 5.33 7.36
C VAL A 134 -4.35 5.05 6.45
N ILE A 135 -3.69 3.89 6.57
CA ILE A 135 -2.57 3.52 5.70
C ILE A 135 -3.04 3.40 4.25
N ASN A 136 -4.20 2.79 4.00
CA ASN A 136 -4.76 2.64 2.66
C ASN A 136 -5.08 4.01 2.04
N ILE A 137 -5.73 4.91 2.78
CA ILE A 137 -5.99 6.28 2.35
C ILE A 137 -4.67 7.01 2.06
N PHE A 138 -3.70 6.90 2.95
CA PHE A 138 -2.40 7.55 2.79
C PHE A 138 -1.69 7.11 1.51
N THR A 139 -1.62 5.80 1.25
CA THR A 139 -1.00 5.27 0.03
C THR A 139 -1.75 5.66 -1.25
N MET A 140 -3.10 5.79 -1.21
CA MET A 140 -3.89 6.28 -2.33
C MET A 140 -3.65 7.77 -2.60
N LEU A 141 -3.52 8.58 -1.55
CA LEU A 141 -3.28 10.03 -1.69
C LEU A 141 -1.85 10.38 -2.09
N MET A 142 -0.89 9.44 -2.00
CA MET A 142 0.52 9.71 -2.31
C MET A 142 0.73 10.29 -3.71
N THR A 143 0.05 9.76 -4.73
CA THR A 143 0.13 10.28 -6.10
C THR A 143 -0.37 11.73 -6.18
N SER A 144 -1.51 12.02 -5.54
CA SER A 144 -2.08 13.37 -5.54
C SER A 144 -1.18 14.35 -4.81
N LEU A 145 -0.62 13.94 -3.66
CA LEU A 145 0.35 14.73 -2.90
C LEU A 145 1.63 14.97 -3.72
N ALA A 146 2.15 13.93 -4.38
CA ALA A 146 3.33 14.05 -5.23
C ALA A 146 3.12 15.07 -6.37
N ASN A 147 1.93 15.07 -6.99
CA ASN A 147 1.60 15.99 -8.07
C ASN A 147 1.35 17.45 -7.60
N MET A 148 1.01 17.65 -6.33
CA MET A 148 0.82 18.99 -5.75
C MET A 148 2.13 19.67 -5.33
N LEU A 149 3.20 18.89 -5.15
CA LEU A 149 4.47 19.40 -4.69
C LEU A 149 5.26 20.04 -5.85
N PRO A 150 5.82 21.25 -5.64
CA PRO A 150 6.69 21.87 -6.63
C PRO A 150 7.93 21.00 -6.89
N SER A 151 8.22 20.75 -8.16
CA SER A 151 9.41 19.99 -8.57
C SER A 151 10.72 20.81 -8.52
N SER A 152 10.65 22.07 -8.03
CA SER A 152 11.82 22.95 -7.99
C SER A 152 12.87 22.47 -6.98
N LYS A 153 14.15 22.54 -7.39
CA LYS A 153 15.30 22.18 -6.54
C LYS A 153 15.31 22.93 -5.21
N ILE A 154 14.99 24.21 -5.24
CA ILE A 154 14.99 25.08 -4.05
C ILE A 154 13.95 24.58 -3.05
N PHE A 155 12.75 24.24 -3.51
CA PHE A 155 11.71 23.71 -2.63
C PHE A 155 12.15 22.41 -1.95
N MET A 156 12.80 21.50 -2.70
CA MET A 156 13.32 20.24 -2.16
C MET A 156 14.35 20.45 -1.06
N VAL A 157 15.30 21.34 -1.30
CA VAL A 157 16.34 21.65 -0.30
C VAL A 157 15.72 22.26 0.96
N CYS A 158 14.81 23.24 0.80
CA CYS A 158 14.10 23.83 1.93
C CYS A 158 13.27 22.81 2.71
N PHE A 159 12.63 21.87 2.01
CA PHE A 159 11.84 20.80 2.64
C PHE A 159 12.72 19.87 3.46
N PHE A 160 13.85 19.38 2.90
CA PHE A 160 14.77 18.52 3.63
C PHE A 160 15.48 19.24 4.78
N ALA A 161 15.83 20.51 4.59
CA ALA A 161 16.40 21.34 5.67
C ALA A 161 15.39 21.48 6.83
N ALA A 162 14.13 21.81 6.53
CA ALA A 162 13.08 21.89 7.54
C ALA A 162 12.87 20.53 8.27
N LEU A 163 12.93 19.43 7.53
CA LEU A 163 12.81 18.08 8.09
C LEU A 163 13.98 17.77 9.04
N ILE A 164 15.21 18.12 8.66
CA ILE A 164 16.41 17.94 9.50
C ILE A 164 16.30 18.75 10.80
N VAL A 165 15.85 20.01 10.72
CA VAL A 165 15.63 20.84 11.90
C VAL A 165 14.57 20.22 12.83
N LEU A 166 13.48 19.71 12.27
CA LEU A 166 12.42 19.07 13.02
C LEU A 166 12.91 17.79 13.69
N LEU A 167 13.70 16.97 12.98
CA LEU A 167 14.31 15.75 13.54
C LEU A 167 15.33 16.09 14.64
N ALA A 168 16.15 17.12 14.44
CA ALA A 168 17.09 17.58 15.46
C ALA A 168 16.36 18.07 16.73
N PHE A 169 15.22 18.74 16.56
CA PHE A 169 14.37 19.14 17.67
C PHE A 169 13.76 17.92 18.40
N ALA A 170 13.29 16.92 17.65
CA ALA A 170 12.78 15.67 18.23
C ALA A 170 13.88 14.89 18.98
N LEU A 171 15.09 14.83 18.43
CA LEU A 171 16.25 14.24 19.09
C LEU A 171 16.61 14.96 20.40
N ASN A 172 16.49 16.29 20.43
CA ASN A 172 16.71 17.04 21.67
C ASN A 172 15.74 16.63 22.79
N PHE A 173 14.49 16.32 22.42
CA PHE A 173 13.50 15.82 23.38
C PHE A 173 13.86 14.43 23.93
N TRP A 174 14.49 13.59 23.10
CA TRP A 174 14.83 12.21 23.48
C TRP A 174 16.20 12.10 24.19
N ILE A 175 17.23 12.84 23.73
CA ILE A 175 18.60 12.79 24.27
C ILE A 175 18.77 13.73 25.47
N HIS A 176 17.88 14.70 25.68
CA HIS A 176 17.92 15.71 26.76
C HIS A 176 19.22 16.57 26.77
N ASN A 177 20.00 16.59 25.68
CA ASN A 177 21.22 17.37 25.55
C ASN A 177 21.14 18.27 24.32
N LYS A 178 20.89 19.57 24.56
CA LYS A 178 20.71 20.58 23.51
C LYS A 178 21.91 20.73 22.59
N TRP A 179 23.13 20.62 23.13
CA TRP A 179 24.34 20.79 22.36
C TRP A 179 24.57 19.64 21.37
N VAL A 180 24.34 18.40 21.80
CA VAL A 180 24.47 17.22 20.93
C VAL A 180 23.44 17.25 19.81
N SER A 181 22.19 17.57 20.11
CA SER A 181 21.11 17.67 19.12
C SER A 181 21.37 18.78 18.10
N ALA A 182 21.81 19.97 18.55
CA ALA A 182 22.18 21.08 17.67
C ALA A 182 23.37 20.73 16.75
N LEU A 183 24.39 20.05 17.28
CA LEU A 183 25.56 19.66 16.52
C LEU A 183 25.21 18.62 15.45
N VAL A 184 24.39 17.61 15.79
CA VAL A 184 23.89 16.62 14.82
C VAL A 184 23.06 17.28 13.73
N GLY A 185 22.17 18.21 14.07
CA GLY A 185 21.38 18.97 13.10
C GLY A 185 22.26 19.79 12.15
N LEU A 186 23.23 20.52 12.70
CA LEU A 186 24.14 21.35 11.92
C LEU A 186 25.03 20.50 10.97
N VAL A 187 25.55 19.37 11.43
CA VAL A 187 26.30 18.44 10.58
C VAL A 187 25.41 17.89 9.45
N ALA A 188 24.17 17.51 9.76
CA ALA A 188 23.24 17.00 8.76
C ALA A 188 22.88 18.07 7.70
N GLU A 189 22.72 19.34 8.09
CA GLU A 189 22.50 20.44 7.14
C GLU A 189 23.71 20.72 6.26
N ILE A 190 24.92 20.68 6.82
CA ILE A 190 26.18 20.80 6.04
C ILE A 190 26.26 19.67 5.01
N VAL A 191 25.97 18.43 5.41
CA VAL A 191 25.97 17.27 4.50
C VAL A 191 24.92 17.48 3.40
N LEU A 192 23.71 17.95 3.74
CA LEU A 192 22.66 18.24 2.75
C LEU A 192 23.12 19.31 1.76
N PHE A 193 23.75 20.38 2.23
CA PHE A 193 24.28 21.45 1.38
C PHE A 193 25.39 20.94 0.44
N VAL A 194 26.31 20.13 0.94
CA VAL A 194 27.38 19.48 0.15
C VAL A 194 26.78 18.56 -0.91
N LEU A 195 25.80 17.71 -0.53
CA LEU A 195 25.09 16.84 -1.48
C LEU A 195 24.37 17.66 -2.56
N TYR A 196 23.74 18.75 -2.20
CA TYR A 196 23.10 19.64 -3.17
C TYR A 196 24.11 20.22 -4.16
N PHE A 197 25.28 20.64 -3.70
CA PHE A 197 26.32 21.23 -4.56
C PHE A 197 26.87 20.21 -5.57
N PHE A 198 27.13 18.97 -5.13
CA PHE A 198 27.69 17.93 -5.99
C PHE A 198 26.66 17.19 -6.84
N PHE A 199 25.41 17.06 -6.37
CA PHE A 199 24.38 16.23 -6.98
C PHE A 199 23.07 17.01 -7.26
N SER A 200 23.16 18.28 -7.62
CA SER A 200 21.99 19.14 -7.80
C SER A 200 20.96 18.60 -8.81
N SER A 201 21.39 17.83 -9.82
CA SER A 201 20.48 17.22 -10.80
C SER A 201 19.61 16.10 -10.22
N HIS A 202 20.04 15.43 -9.14
CA HIS A 202 19.26 14.36 -8.51
C HIS A 202 18.20 14.91 -7.54
N PHE A 203 18.31 16.17 -7.14
CA PHE A 203 17.29 16.81 -6.31
C PHE A 203 16.05 17.23 -7.09
N ASP A 204 16.12 17.27 -8.45
CA ASP A 204 14.94 17.54 -9.26
C ASP A 204 13.93 16.40 -9.16
N GLY A 205 12.77 16.68 -8.58
CA GLY A 205 11.69 15.71 -8.44
C GLY A 205 11.97 14.54 -7.49
N LEU A 206 13.02 14.59 -6.65
CA LEU A 206 13.35 13.51 -5.73
C LEU A 206 12.17 13.14 -4.82
N LEU A 207 11.50 14.14 -4.25
CA LEU A 207 10.32 13.92 -3.40
C LEU A 207 9.17 13.31 -4.20
N TYR A 208 8.94 13.79 -5.43
CA TYR A 208 7.98 13.20 -6.35
C TYR A 208 8.30 11.71 -6.59
N ASN A 209 9.55 11.40 -6.92
CA ASN A 209 9.99 10.02 -7.19
C ASN A 209 9.84 9.12 -5.95
N VAL A 210 10.13 9.64 -4.75
CA VAL A 210 9.96 8.88 -3.51
C VAL A 210 8.49 8.64 -3.21
N LEU A 211 7.63 9.67 -3.33
CA LEU A 211 6.20 9.54 -3.06
C LEU A 211 5.53 8.64 -4.11
N SER A 212 5.87 8.79 -5.39
CA SER A 212 5.35 7.92 -6.46
C SER A 212 5.85 6.48 -6.31
N ALA A 213 7.07 6.26 -5.80
CA ALA A 213 7.58 4.91 -5.51
C ALA A 213 6.77 4.20 -4.40
N ILE A 214 6.25 4.94 -3.43
CA ILE A 214 5.39 4.42 -2.36
C ILE A 214 3.94 4.27 -2.83
N SER A 215 3.52 5.03 -3.85
CA SER A 215 2.15 5.02 -4.35
C SER A 215 1.80 3.70 -5.03
N PHE A 216 0.78 3.03 -4.52
CA PHE A 216 0.24 1.83 -5.14
C PHE A 216 -0.61 2.17 -6.37
N THR A 217 -1.37 3.26 -6.30
CA THR A 217 -2.29 3.70 -7.35
C THR A 217 -1.55 4.11 -8.62
N ASP A 218 -0.40 4.77 -8.49
CA ASP A 218 0.39 5.20 -9.65
C ASP A 218 0.86 4.01 -10.50
N ARG A 219 1.36 2.96 -9.85
CA ARG A 219 1.78 1.72 -10.51
C ARG A 219 0.62 0.93 -11.09
N TYR A 220 -0.56 1.01 -10.48
CA TYR A 220 -1.76 0.35 -10.98
C TYR A 220 -2.30 1.01 -12.26
N THR A 221 -2.05 2.30 -12.45
CA THR A 221 -2.58 3.08 -13.58
C THR A 221 -2.20 2.46 -14.94
N ASN A 222 -1.00 1.86 -15.07
CA ASN A 222 -0.57 1.16 -16.30
C ASN A 222 -1.51 0.00 -16.67
N PHE A 223 -1.99 -0.75 -15.67
CA PHE A 223 -2.92 -1.86 -15.89
C PHE A 223 -4.29 -1.37 -16.38
N THR A 224 -4.73 -0.17 -15.95
CA THR A 224 -6.00 0.41 -16.43
C THR A 224 -5.94 0.84 -17.90
N TYR A 225 -4.74 0.98 -18.47
CA TYR A 225 -4.53 1.19 -19.90
C TYR A 225 -4.27 -0.12 -20.67
N GLY A 226 -4.31 -1.27 -20.00
CA GLY A 226 -4.06 -2.58 -20.60
C GLY A 226 -2.57 -2.90 -20.80
N ILE A 227 -1.68 -2.15 -20.15
CA ILE A 227 -0.24 -2.38 -20.18
C ILE A 227 0.11 -3.31 -19.01
N LEU A 228 0.59 -4.51 -19.29
CA LEU A 228 1.09 -5.43 -18.27
C LEU A 228 2.50 -4.99 -17.84
N ASP A 229 2.56 -4.22 -16.77
CA ASP A 229 3.81 -3.73 -16.21
C ASP A 229 4.40 -4.75 -15.22
N VAL A 230 5.44 -5.46 -15.68
CA VAL A 230 6.14 -6.46 -14.85
C VAL A 230 6.82 -5.82 -13.64
N SER A 231 7.28 -4.56 -13.75
CA SER A 231 7.89 -3.84 -12.63
C SER A 231 6.87 -3.63 -11.51
N ALA A 232 5.64 -3.23 -11.85
CA ALA A 232 4.55 -3.08 -10.89
C ALA A 232 4.15 -4.43 -10.26
N MET A 233 4.12 -5.52 -11.04
CA MET A 233 3.86 -6.86 -10.51
C MET A 233 4.90 -7.27 -9.47
N LEU A 234 6.19 -7.13 -9.79
CA LEU A 234 7.30 -7.44 -8.89
C LEU A 234 7.24 -6.57 -7.63
N TYR A 235 6.88 -5.31 -7.77
CA TYR A 235 6.72 -4.40 -6.63
C TYR A 235 5.64 -4.91 -5.66
N TYR A 236 4.43 -5.24 -6.12
CA TYR A 236 3.37 -5.73 -5.24
C TYR A 236 3.72 -7.05 -4.57
N VAL A 237 4.34 -7.97 -5.30
CA VAL A 237 4.82 -9.24 -4.75
C VAL A 237 5.90 -9.00 -3.69
N SER A 238 6.85 -8.10 -3.94
CA SER A 238 7.92 -7.74 -3.00
C SER A 238 7.37 -7.11 -1.72
N VAL A 239 6.41 -6.19 -1.84
CA VAL A 239 5.73 -5.58 -0.68
C VAL A 239 4.97 -6.63 0.12
N SER A 240 4.24 -7.53 -0.55
CA SER A 240 3.53 -8.63 0.11
C SER A 240 4.48 -9.52 0.91
N PHE A 241 5.59 -9.93 0.29
CA PHE A 241 6.60 -10.76 0.94
C PHE A 241 7.22 -10.06 2.15
N LEU A 242 7.55 -8.78 2.02
CA LEU A 242 8.18 -7.96 3.06
C LEU A 242 7.28 -7.84 4.29
N PHE A 243 6.00 -7.52 4.12
CA PHE A 243 5.07 -7.36 5.24
C PHE A 243 4.68 -8.70 5.88
N VAL A 244 4.55 -9.77 5.10
CA VAL A 244 4.39 -11.14 5.65
C VAL A 244 5.62 -11.53 6.46
N PHE A 245 6.83 -11.24 5.98
CA PHE A 245 8.07 -11.48 6.72
C PHE A 245 8.10 -10.69 8.03
N PHE A 246 7.74 -9.40 8.02
CA PHE A 246 7.68 -8.59 9.25
C PHE A 246 6.65 -9.15 10.24
N THR A 247 5.50 -9.61 9.76
CA THR A 247 4.50 -10.27 10.61
C THR A 247 5.08 -11.51 11.30
N ILE A 248 5.78 -12.35 10.54
CA ILE A 248 6.45 -13.56 11.07
C ILE A 248 7.48 -13.16 12.15
N GLN A 249 8.32 -12.17 11.88
CA GLN A 249 9.33 -11.72 12.85
C GLN A 249 8.70 -11.14 14.11
N ARG A 250 7.61 -10.38 13.96
CA ARG A 250 6.88 -9.81 15.10
C ARG A 250 6.32 -10.90 16.01
N ILE A 251 5.68 -11.92 15.45
CA ILE A 251 5.09 -13.03 16.21
C ILE A 251 6.18 -13.90 16.83
N LYS A 252 7.28 -14.17 16.11
CA LYS A 252 8.44 -14.87 16.68
C LYS A 252 8.98 -14.16 17.92
N LYS A 253 9.15 -12.84 17.85
CA LYS A 253 9.63 -12.05 18.99
C LYS A 253 8.68 -12.15 20.20
N GLN A 254 7.37 -12.21 19.97
CA GLN A 254 6.38 -12.39 21.04
C GLN A 254 6.40 -13.79 21.67
N ARG A 255 6.78 -14.82 20.91
CA ARG A 255 6.90 -16.20 21.43
C ARG A 255 8.13 -16.39 22.33
N TYR A 256 9.19 -15.62 22.15
CA TYR A 256 10.46 -15.79 22.87
C TYR A 256 10.65 -14.79 24.01
N ASN A 257 9.76 -13.80 24.15
CA ASN A 257 9.69 -12.90 25.30
C ASN A 257 8.58 -13.33 26.27
#